data_6f245ce6f28d2c6ca45d54b6c81d402a
#
_entry.id   6f245ce6f28d2c6ca45d54b6c81d402a
#
_cell.length_a   1.000
_cell.length_b   1.000
_cell.length_c   1.000
_cell.angle_alpha   90.00
_cell.angle_beta   90.00
_cell.angle_gamma   90.00
#
_symmetry.space_group_name_H-M   'P 1'
#
loop_
_entity.id
_entity.type
_entity.pdbx_description
1 polymer ?
#
loop_
_entity_poly.entity_id
_entity_poly.type
_entity_poly.pdbx_seq_one_letter_code
_entity_poly.pdbx_strand_id
1 'polypeptide(L)'
;MSRPVTIYAEMTPNPNTMKFVADHMLITSGEIVEFLSPSDSKGYSTLADALFNFPFVTKIFIAQNFVTVTKNDMIEWSDVSLEMRDFIREWLMENEEAVQKIPEQSKIEVVSESETKTTNISPVINTEMDQKIVDLINEYIQPAVEQDGGAIHFQSYNEDNGQVTVVLKGSCSGCPSSTATLKGVVENLLKSHIPEINEVVALNG
;
A
#
# COMPACT_ATOMS: atom_id res chain seq x y z
N MET A 1 22.39 -6.68 -21.56
CA MET A 1 23.04 -7.51 -20.52
C MET A 1 22.06 -7.59 -19.36
N SER A 2 21.60 -8.79 -18.99
CA SER A 2 20.67 -8.93 -17.85
C SER A 2 21.37 -8.50 -16.56
N ARG A 3 20.75 -7.59 -15.81
CA ARG A 3 21.24 -7.15 -14.50
C ARG A 3 20.98 -8.29 -13.49
N PRO A 4 21.94 -8.69 -12.66
CA PRO A 4 21.66 -9.63 -11.60
C PRO A 4 20.67 -8.98 -10.60
N VAL A 5 19.59 -9.69 -10.29
CA VAL A 5 18.54 -9.24 -9.37
C VAL A 5 18.40 -10.26 -8.24
N THR A 6 18.33 -9.79 -7.02
CA THR A 6 18.05 -10.61 -5.84
C THR A 6 16.67 -10.29 -5.30
N ILE A 7 15.87 -11.35 -5.04
CA ILE A 7 14.52 -11.24 -4.47
C ILE A 7 14.43 -12.09 -3.21
N TYR A 8 13.88 -11.52 -2.16
CA TYR A 8 13.55 -12.21 -0.91
C TYR A 8 12.03 -12.27 -0.76
N ALA A 9 11.51 -13.43 -0.34
CA ALA A 9 10.11 -13.58 0.03
C ALA A 9 9.99 -13.47 1.55
N GLU A 10 9.14 -12.58 2.02
CA GLU A 10 8.88 -12.32 3.43
C GLU A 10 7.40 -12.55 3.74
N MET A 11 7.14 -13.27 4.84
CA MET A 11 5.78 -13.44 5.34
C MET A 11 5.29 -12.12 5.94
N THR A 12 4.01 -11.84 5.74
CA THR A 12 3.35 -10.67 6.34
C THR A 12 2.40 -11.13 7.45
N PRO A 13 1.93 -10.22 8.31
CA PRO A 13 0.91 -10.54 9.31
C PRO A 13 -0.43 -11.01 8.72
N ASN A 14 -0.70 -10.68 7.45
CA ASN A 14 -1.86 -11.14 6.71
C ASN A 14 -1.53 -12.46 5.99
N PRO A 15 -2.14 -13.60 6.35
CA PRO A 15 -1.82 -14.91 5.79
C PRO A 15 -2.11 -15.04 4.28
N ASN A 16 -2.95 -14.15 3.73
CA ASN A 16 -3.26 -14.13 2.30
C ASN A 16 -2.26 -13.30 1.49
N THR A 17 -1.28 -12.67 2.13
CA THR A 17 -0.28 -11.84 1.44
C THR A 17 1.14 -12.33 1.66
N MET A 18 1.98 -12.10 0.66
CA MET A 18 3.42 -12.35 0.69
C MET A 18 4.14 -11.13 0.10
N LYS A 19 5.17 -10.67 0.77
CA LYS A 19 6.01 -9.55 0.34
C LYS A 19 7.26 -10.07 -0.35
N PHE A 20 7.55 -9.58 -1.53
CA PHE A 20 8.74 -9.89 -2.32
C PHE A 20 9.60 -8.64 -2.42
N VAL A 21 10.77 -8.68 -1.78
CA VAL A 21 11.69 -7.53 -1.67
C VAL A 21 12.81 -7.67 -2.69
N ALA A 22 12.99 -6.66 -3.53
CA ALA A 22 14.09 -6.57 -4.48
C ALA A 22 15.30 -5.83 -3.89
N ASP A 23 16.47 -6.08 -4.46
CA ASP A 23 17.73 -5.39 -4.12
C ASP A 23 17.84 -3.98 -4.73
N HIS A 24 16.81 -3.52 -5.44
CA HIS A 24 16.73 -2.20 -6.05
C HIS A 24 15.31 -1.65 -6.01
N MET A 25 15.17 -0.34 -6.24
CA MET A 25 13.88 0.34 -6.25
C MET A 25 13.05 -0.10 -7.46
N LEU A 26 11.80 -0.46 -7.22
CA LEU A 26 10.79 -0.77 -8.23
C LEU A 26 10.00 0.49 -8.63
N ILE A 27 9.88 1.44 -7.70
CA ILE A 27 9.30 2.78 -7.92
C ILE A 27 10.28 3.79 -7.32
N THR A 28 10.75 4.72 -8.14
CA THR A 28 11.76 5.73 -7.73
C THR A 28 11.15 7.04 -7.23
N SER A 29 9.87 7.27 -7.50
CA SER A 29 9.16 8.51 -7.15
C SER A 29 8.73 8.62 -5.69
N GLY A 30 8.92 7.57 -4.88
CA GLY A 30 8.41 7.50 -3.51
C GLY A 30 6.90 7.27 -3.41
N GLU A 31 6.24 7.12 -4.55
CA GLU A 31 4.81 6.79 -4.65
C GLU A 31 4.59 5.30 -4.42
N ILE A 32 3.35 4.96 -4.17
CA ILE A 32 2.89 3.57 -4.06
C ILE A 32 1.73 3.34 -5.02
N VAL A 33 1.64 2.14 -5.56
CA VAL A 33 0.52 1.74 -6.43
C VAL A 33 -0.11 0.45 -5.92
N GLU A 34 -1.44 0.39 -6.00
CA GLU A 34 -2.21 -0.80 -5.68
C GLU A 34 -3.17 -1.09 -6.82
N PHE A 35 -3.22 -2.34 -7.22
CA PHE A 35 -4.11 -2.85 -8.26
C PHE A 35 -5.03 -3.91 -7.65
N LEU A 36 -6.32 -3.63 -7.64
CA LEU A 36 -7.34 -4.48 -7.04
C LEU A 36 -7.89 -5.51 -8.03
N SER A 37 -7.55 -5.36 -9.31
CA SER A 37 -7.97 -6.25 -10.38
C SER A 37 -7.01 -6.22 -11.57
N PRO A 38 -7.05 -7.23 -12.47
CA PRO A 38 -6.25 -7.22 -13.71
C PRO A 38 -6.56 -6.06 -14.65
N SER A 39 -7.75 -5.45 -14.56
CA SER A 39 -8.10 -4.28 -15.38
C SER A 39 -7.39 -3.01 -14.93
N ASP A 40 -7.07 -2.91 -13.64
CA ASP A 40 -6.49 -1.71 -13.03
C ASP A 40 -5.00 -1.58 -13.37
N SER A 41 -4.31 -2.70 -13.60
CA SER A 41 -2.87 -2.73 -13.90
C SER A 41 -2.54 -2.38 -15.36
N LYS A 42 -3.52 -2.56 -16.27
CA LYS A 42 -3.30 -2.39 -17.72
C LYS A 42 -2.85 -0.99 -18.10
N GLY A 43 -1.66 -0.92 -18.70
CA GLY A 43 -1.05 0.34 -19.11
C GLY A 43 -0.38 1.13 -17.99
N TYR A 44 -0.38 0.60 -16.77
CA TYR A 44 0.29 1.19 -15.60
C TYR A 44 1.47 0.34 -15.12
N SER A 45 1.33 -0.98 -15.03
CA SER A 45 2.38 -1.88 -14.57
C SER A 45 2.39 -3.20 -15.34
N THR A 46 3.41 -3.40 -16.14
CA THR A 46 3.60 -4.68 -16.85
C THR A 46 4.02 -5.81 -15.93
N LEU A 47 4.65 -5.52 -14.77
CA LEU A 47 4.88 -6.51 -13.73
C LEU A 47 3.55 -6.98 -13.11
N ALA A 48 2.66 -6.04 -12.77
CA ALA A 48 1.36 -6.40 -12.22
C ALA A 48 0.52 -7.18 -13.24
N ASP A 49 0.53 -6.78 -14.53
CA ASP A 49 -0.14 -7.53 -15.60
C ASP A 49 0.36 -8.98 -15.68
N ALA A 50 1.67 -9.18 -15.56
CA ALA A 50 2.27 -10.50 -15.59
C ALA A 50 1.90 -11.33 -14.34
N LEU A 51 1.87 -10.72 -13.16
CA LEU A 51 1.49 -11.38 -11.91
C LEU A 51 0.00 -11.76 -11.86
N PHE A 52 -0.89 -10.96 -12.44
CA PHE A 52 -2.31 -11.32 -12.55
C PHE A 52 -2.61 -12.51 -13.48
N ASN A 53 -1.65 -13.00 -14.25
CA ASN A 53 -1.81 -14.23 -15.00
C ASN A 53 -1.82 -15.48 -14.10
N PHE A 54 -1.36 -15.38 -12.87
CA PHE A 54 -1.53 -16.44 -11.87
C PHE A 54 -2.97 -16.42 -11.34
N PRO A 55 -3.75 -17.50 -11.48
CA PRO A 55 -5.19 -17.53 -11.19
C PRO A 55 -5.53 -17.33 -9.72
N PHE A 56 -4.56 -17.45 -8.84
CA PHE A 56 -4.73 -17.24 -7.40
C PHE A 56 -4.42 -15.80 -6.95
N VAL A 57 -3.82 -14.97 -7.80
CA VAL A 57 -3.49 -13.57 -7.49
C VAL A 57 -4.75 -12.72 -7.58
N THR A 58 -5.06 -12.00 -6.50
CA THR A 58 -6.26 -11.17 -6.40
C THR A 58 -5.97 -9.67 -6.30
N LYS A 59 -4.84 -9.30 -5.68
CA LYS A 59 -4.40 -7.91 -5.55
C LYS A 59 -2.89 -7.82 -5.64
N ILE A 60 -2.37 -6.70 -6.10
CA ILE A 60 -0.95 -6.42 -6.19
C ILE A 60 -0.70 -5.02 -5.65
N PHE A 61 0.23 -4.90 -4.73
CA PHE A 61 0.69 -3.64 -4.17
C PHE A 61 2.20 -3.50 -4.44
N ILE A 62 2.63 -2.37 -5.02
CA ILE A 62 4.04 -2.10 -5.33
C ILE A 62 4.43 -0.79 -4.67
N ALA A 63 5.52 -0.82 -3.92
CA ALA A 63 6.08 0.35 -3.25
C ALA A 63 7.60 0.23 -3.17
N GLN A 64 8.30 1.33 -3.26
CA GLN A 64 9.75 1.38 -3.08
C GLN A 64 10.48 0.24 -3.81
N ASN A 65 11.00 -0.75 -3.07
CA ASN A 65 11.76 -1.89 -3.56
C ASN A 65 11.04 -3.23 -3.35
N PHE A 66 9.72 -3.24 -3.14
CA PHE A 66 9.00 -4.50 -2.91
C PHE A 66 7.65 -4.54 -3.61
N VAL A 67 7.19 -5.74 -3.85
CA VAL A 67 5.83 -6.04 -4.27
C VAL A 67 5.16 -6.97 -3.27
N THR A 68 3.95 -6.60 -2.82
CA THR A 68 3.10 -7.46 -2.00
C THR A 68 2.01 -8.04 -2.88
N VAL A 69 1.94 -9.36 -2.92
CA VAL A 69 0.93 -10.11 -3.67
C VAL A 69 -0.09 -10.67 -2.71
N THR A 70 -1.37 -10.46 -3.01
CA THR A 70 -2.49 -11.07 -2.28
C THR A 70 -3.04 -12.23 -3.08
N LYS A 71 -3.14 -13.40 -2.44
CA LYS A 71 -3.74 -14.60 -3.02
C LYS A 71 -5.17 -14.81 -2.54
N ASN A 72 -5.92 -15.65 -3.24
CA ASN A 72 -7.16 -16.24 -2.74
C ASN A 72 -6.88 -17.45 -1.84
N ASP A 73 -7.94 -18.04 -1.29
CA ASP A 73 -7.85 -19.16 -0.35
C ASP A 73 -7.66 -20.54 -1.03
N MET A 74 -7.49 -20.61 -2.37
CA MET A 74 -7.37 -21.88 -3.11
C MET A 74 -5.98 -22.51 -3.01
N ILE A 75 -4.97 -21.80 -2.57
CA ILE A 75 -3.58 -22.22 -2.55
C ILE A 75 -2.86 -21.73 -1.29
N GLU A 76 -1.83 -22.44 -0.86
CA GLU A 76 -0.97 -22.03 0.24
C GLU A 76 0.33 -21.40 -0.27
N TRP A 77 0.85 -20.41 0.47
CA TRP A 77 2.13 -19.76 0.11
C TRP A 77 3.30 -20.74 0.10
N SER A 78 3.26 -21.78 0.95
CA SER A 78 4.26 -22.86 0.96
C SER A 78 4.46 -23.52 -0.40
N ASP A 79 3.42 -23.56 -1.21
CA ASP A 79 3.40 -24.28 -2.48
C ASP A 79 3.91 -23.41 -3.65
N VAL A 80 3.72 -22.10 -3.57
CA VAL A 80 3.95 -21.18 -4.70
C VAL A 80 4.95 -20.06 -4.45
N SER A 81 5.37 -19.84 -3.21
CA SER A 81 6.23 -18.70 -2.87
C SER A 81 7.58 -18.71 -3.59
N LEU A 82 8.18 -19.89 -3.78
CA LEU A 82 9.44 -20.04 -4.50
C LEU A 82 9.27 -19.76 -6.01
N GLU A 83 8.22 -20.30 -6.60
CA GLU A 83 7.90 -20.09 -8.02
C GLU A 83 7.61 -18.61 -8.29
N MET A 84 6.81 -17.99 -7.44
CA MET A 84 6.49 -16.56 -7.54
C MET A 84 7.73 -15.68 -7.38
N ARG A 85 8.59 -16.00 -6.39
CA ARG A 85 9.87 -15.29 -6.21
C ARG A 85 10.75 -15.39 -7.44
N ASP A 86 10.91 -16.58 -7.99
CA ASP A 86 11.76 -16.82 -9.14
C ASP A 86 11.18 -16.16 -10.39
N PHE A 87 9.87 -16.18 -10.58
CA PHE A 87 9.16 -15.47 -11.63
C PHE A 87 9.42 -13.95 -11.55
N ILE A 88 9.24 -13.33 -10.37
CA ILE A 88 9.48 -11.89 -10.18
C ILE A 88 10.94 -11.55 -10.45
N ARG A 89 11.87 -12.38 -9.99
CA ARG A 89 13.31 -12.20 -10.25
C ARG A 89 13.62 -12.22 -11.74
N GLU A 90 13.16 -13.24 -12.45
CA GLU A 90 13.39 -13.38 -13.89
C GLU A 90 12.78 -12.22 -14.66
N TRP A 91 11.55 -11.84 -14.30
CA TRP A 91 10.89 -10.70 -14.92
C TRP A 91 11.69 -9.40 -14.73
N LEU A 92 12.20 -9.12 -13.51
CA LEU A 92 13.00 -7.93 -13.22
C LEU A 92 14.41 -7.96 -13.84
N MET A 93 14.93 -9.13 -14.19
CA MET A 93 16.18 -9.25 -14.94
C MET A 93 16.02 -8.85 -16.41
N GLU A 94 14.83 -9.00 -16.97
CA GLU A 94 14.49 -8.70 -18.36
C GLU A 94 13.89 -7.31 -18.56
N ASN A 95 13.31 -6.73 -17.50
CA ASN A 95 12.59 -5.46 -17.53
C ASN A 95 13.19 -4.46 -16.55
N GLU A 96 13.36 -3.20 -16.99
CA GLU A 96 13.96 -2.15 -16.16
C GLU A 96 12.96 -1.48 -15.22
N GLU A 97 11.68 -1.40 -15.61
CA GLU A 97 10.63 -0.68 -14.90
C GLU A 97 9.46 -1.59 -14.55
N ALA A 98 9.20 -1.76 -13.26
CA ALA A 98 8.05 -2.50 -12.77
C ALA A 98 6.73 -1.73 -12.96
N VAL A 99 6.77 -0.40 -12.86
CA VAL A 99 5.63 0.50 -13.01
C VAL A 99 5.97 1.57 -14.05
N GLN A 100 5.24 1.59 -15.17
CA GLN A 100 5.43 2.52 -16.27
C GLN A 100 4.71 3.85 -16.06
N LYS A 101 3.57 3.81 -15.35
CA LYS A 101 2.77 4.99 -15.02
C LYS A 101 2.14 4.82 -13.65
N ILE A 102 2.08 5.90 -12.90
CA ILE A 102 1.32 5.97 -11.66
C ILE A 102 -0.15 6.27 -12.00
N PRO A 103 -1.12 5.45 -11.57
CA PRO A 103 -2.53 5.79 -11.72
C PRO A 103 -2.84 7.13 -11.05
N GLU A 104 -3.67 7.96 -11.68
CA GLU A 104 -4.02 9.30 -11.13
C GLU A 104 -4.64 9.21 -9.74
N GLN A 105 -5.32 8.12 -9.42
CA GLN A 105 -5.85 7.82 -8.08
C GLN A 105 -4.77 7.61 -7.00
N SER A 106 -3.51 7.40 -7.40
CA SER A 106 -2.36 7.22 -6.49
C SER A 106 -1.57 8.50 -6.27
N LYS A 107 -1.88 9.57 -7.02
CA LYS A 107 -1.20 10.86 -6.89
C LYS A 107 -1.78 11.66 -5.73
N ILE A 108 -0.91 12.12 -4.85
CA ILE A 108 -1.24 13.12 -3.83
C ILE A 108 -1.27 14.48 -4.52
N GLU A 109 -2.43 14.94 -4.95
CA GLU A 109 -2.60 16.32 -5.45
C GLU A 109 -3.03 17.24 -4.32
N VAL A 110 -2.20 18.23 -4.05
CA VAL A 110 -2.58 19.41 -3.26
C VAL A 110 -3.46 20.28 -4.14
N VAL A 111 -4.76 20.16 -4.06
CA VAL A 111 -5.71 20.99 -4.84
C VAL A 111 -6.53 21.85 -3.88
N SER A 112 -6.45 23.17 -4.12
CA SER A 112 -7.32 24.17 -3.53
C SER A 112 -8.69 24.18 -4.20
N GLU A 113 -9.75 24.09 -3.36
CA GLU A 113 -11.15 24.50 -3.55
C GLU A 113 -11.91 24.16 -4.85
N SER A 114 -12.88 23.35 -4.81
CA SER A 114 -14.35 23.51 -4.80
C SER A 114 -15.12 22.35 -5.45
N GLU A 115 -16.12 21.90 -4.69
CA GLU A 115 -17.39 21.27 -5.07
C GLU A 115 -17.49 19.84 -5.64
N THR A 116 -18.08 19.00 -4.78
CA THR A 116 -19.14 17.99 -4.97
C THR A 116 -18.85 16.66 -5.68
N LYS A 117 -18.88 15.60 -4.83
CA LYS A 117 -19.29 14.21 -5.11
C LYS A 117 -18.64 13.48 -6.28
N THR A 118 -17.65 12.71 -5.92
CA THR A 118 -17.50 11.27 -6.25
C THR A 118 -16.31 10.73 -5.46
N THR A 119 -16.36 9.50 -4.98
CA THR A 119 -15.38 8.85 -4.11
C THR A 119 -13.99 8.74 -4.74
N ASN A 120 -13.24 9.83 -4.75
CA ASN A 120 -11.82 9.86 -5.09
C ASN A 120 -11.04 9.99 -3.78
N ILE A 121 -10.27 8.97 -3.46
CA ILE A 121 -9.46 8.86 -2.23
C ILE A 121 -8.16 9.65 -2.48
N SER A 122 -8.25 10.98 -2.51
CA SER A 122 -7.08 11.85 -2.42
C SER A 122 -7.06 12.47 -1.04
N PRO A 123 -5.92 12.48 -0.31
CA PRO A 123 -5.84 13.14 0.97
C PRO A 123 -6.01 14.65 0.77
N VAL A 124 -6.97 15.22 1.46
CA VAL A 124 -7.20 16.66 1.48
C VAL A 124 -6.44 17.23 2.66
N ILE A 125 -5.20 17.69 2.44
CA ILE A 125 -4.39 18.36 3.46
C ILE A 125 -4.70 19.86 3.34
N ASN A 126 -5.59 20.37 4.20
CA ASN A 126 -6.05 21.76 4.16
C ASN A 126 -5.62 22.58 5.36
N THR A 127 -5.22 21.93 6.46
CA THR A 127 -4.94 22.61 7.72
C THR A 127 -3.55 22.23 8.27
N GLU A 128 -3.02 23.05 9.19
CA GLU A 128 -1.80 22.72 9.96
C GLU A 128 -2.00 21.43 10.77
N MET A 129 -3.23 21.15 11.17
CA MET A 129 -3.59 19.93 11.90
C MET A 129 -3.45 18.69 11.00
N ASP A 130 -3.94 18.76 9.76
CA ASP A 130 -3.81 17.67 8.79
C ASP A 130 -2.33 17.36 8.54
N GLN A 131 -1.50 18.38 8.34
CA GLN A 131 -0.06 18.20 8.12
C GLN A 131 0.60 17.54 9.34
N LYS A 132 0.27 17.96 10.55
CA LYS A 132 0.79 17.37 11.78
C LYS A 132 0.40 15.89 11.93
N ILE A 133 -0.83 15.53 11.57
CA ILE A 133 -1.28 14.13 11.56
C ILE A 133 -0.50 13.32 10.55
N VAL A 134 -0.32 13.83 9.34
CA VAL A 134 0.46 13.18 8.27
C VAL A 134 1.91 12.97 8.69
N ASP A 135 2.55 13.98 9.29
CA ASP A 135 3.93 13.88 9.76
C ASP A 135 4.09 12.80 10.83
N LEU A 136 3.16 12.73 11.79
CA LEU A 136 3.16 11.68 12.82
C LEU A 136 2.96 10.28 12.24
N ILE A 137 2.05 10.12 11.30
CA ILE A 137 1.83 8.84 10.61
C ILE A 137 3.10 8.42 9.85
N ASN A 138 3.69 9.33 9.09
CA ASN A 138 4.87 9.05 8.29
C ASN A 138 6.10 8.74 9.15
N GLU A 139 6.28 9.42 10.28
CA GLU A 139 7.44 9.24 11.16
C GLU A 139 7.36 7.96 11.99
N TYR A 140 6.18 7.64 12.54
CA TYR A 140 6.06 6.59 13.56
C TYR A 140 5.34 5.33 13.08
N ILE A 141 4.43 5.43 12.11
CA ILE A 141 3.58 4.32 11.68
C ILE A 141 4.03 3.74 10.34
N GLN A 142 4.29 4.61 9.37
CA GLN A 142 4.60 4.21 8.00
C GLN A 142 5.77 3.21 7.92
N PRO A 143 6.91 3.36 8.65
CA PRO A 143 8.00 2.40 8.57
C PRO A 143 7.63 0.99 9.01
N ALA A 144 6.80 0.85 10.05
CA ALA A 144 6.33 -0.45 10.52
C ALA A 144 5.36 -1.09 9.54
N VAL A 145 4.45 -0.31 8.96
CA VAL A 145 3.47 -0.76 7.97
C VAL A 145 4.15 -1.21 6.67
N GLU A 146 5.18 -0.49 6.23
CA GLU A 146 5.99 -0.88 5.07
C GLU A 146 6.81 -2.16 5.32
N GLN A 147 7.32 -2.33 6.54
CA GLN A 147 7.97 -3.58 6.94
C GLN A 147 7.02 -4.76 6.82
N ASP A 148 5.76 -4.58 7.18
CA ASP A 148 4.70 -5.58 7.03
C ASP A 148 4.16 -5.72 5.59
N GLY A 149 4.68 -4.97 4.63
CA GLY A 149 4.31 -5.06 3.20
C GLY A 149 3.04 -4.32 2.83
N GLY A 150 2.68 -3.29 3.58
CA GLY A 150 1.54 -2.42 3.32
C GLY A 150 1.88 -0.95 3.34
N ALA A 151 0.86 -0.12 3.37
CA ALA A 151 0.96 1.33 3.57
C ALA A 151 -0.28 1.87 4.27
N ILE A 152 -0.11 3.03 4.91
CA ILE A 152 -1.18 3.79 5.53
C ILE A 152 -1.16 5.22 4.99
N HIS A 153 -2.33 5.72 4.59
CA HIS A 153 -2.49 7.08 4.12
C HIS A 153 -3.52 7.83 4.94
N PHE A 154 -3.18 9.06 5.32
CA PHE A 154 -4.16 10.01 5.82
C PHE A 154 -5.16 10.34 4.72
N GLN A 155 -6.45 10.37 5.04
CA GLN A 155 -7.51 10.79 4.12
C GLN A 155 -8.13 12.11 4.55
N SER A 156 -8.57 12.22 5.79
CA SER A 156 -9.21 13.44 6.30
C SER A 156 -9.19 13.50 7.82
N TYR A 157 -9.28 14.71 8.35
CA TYR A 157 -9.58 15.00 9.74
C TYR A 157 -10.85 15.83 9.85
N ASN A 158 -11.75 15.42 10.70
CA ASN A 158 -12.98 16.15 11.00
C ASN A 158 -12.85 16.81 12.38
N GLU A 159 -12.74 18.14 12.39
CA GLU A 159 -12.55 18.95 13.61
C GLU A 159 -13.77 18.93 14.53
N ASP A 160 -15.00 18.77 13.99
CA ASP A 160 -16.24 18.80 14.78
C ASP A 160 -16.34 17.64 15.77
N ASN A 161 -15.83 16.48 15.39
CA ASN A 161 -15.91 15.26 16.20
C ASN A 161 -14.54 14.66 16.55
N GLY A 162 -13.43 15.26 16.09
CA GLY A 162 -12.08 14.75 16.34
C GLY A 162 -11.76 13.42 15.66
N GLN A 163 -12.41 13.12 14.52
CA GLN A 163 -12.25 11.86 13.80
C GLN A 163 -11.20 11.98 12.70
N VAL A 164 -10.21 11.10 12.74
CA VAL A 164 -9.21 10.93 11.66
C VAL A 164 -9.59 9.72 10.81
N THR A 165 -9.63 9.89 9.51
CA THR A 165 -9.82 8.80 8.54
C THR A 165 -8.50 8.48 7.86
N VAL A 166 -8.12 7.20 7.86
CA VAL A 166 -6.93 6.67 7.19
C VAL A 166 -7.32 5.55 6.23
N VAL A 167 -6.53 5.37 5.17
CA VAL A 167 -6.70 4.30 4.18
C VAL A 167 -5.53 3.33 4.31
N LEU A 168 -5.84 2.05 4.46
CA LEU A 168 -4.87 0.96 4.53
C LEU A 168 -4.75 0.29 3.16
N LYS A 169 -3.51 0.03 2.73
CA LYS A 169 -3.19 -0.62 1.46
C LYS A 169 -2.24 -1.81 1.65
N GLY A 170 -2.13 -2.64 0.63
CA GLY A 170 -1.26 -3.82 0.63
C GLY A 170 -1.67 -4.86 1.68
N SER A 171 -0.71 -5.40 2.44
CA SER A 171 -0.96 -6.45 3.44
C SER A 171 -1.89 -6.01 4.57
N CYS A 172 -1.95 -4.71 4.87
CA CYS A 172 -2.77 -4.15 5.95
C CYS A 172 -4.25 -4.04 5.57
N SER A 173 -4.57 -4.15 4.27
CA SER A 173 -5.92 -4.12 3.71
C SER A 173 -6.53 -5.54 3.77
N GLY A 174 -7.77 -5.64 4.27
CA GLY A 174 -8.57 -6.86 4.19
C GLY A 174 -8.33 -7.93 5.28
N CYS A 175 -7.43 -7.71 6.24
CA CYS A 175 -7.27 -8.61 7.38
C CYS A 175 -7.90 -7.99 8.64
N PRO A 176 -9.03 -8.53 9.16
CA PRO A 176 -9.73 -7.93 10.31
C PRO A 176 -8.86 -7.78 11.56
N SER A 177 -7.99 -8.74 11.83
CA SER A 177 -7.11 -8.71 13.00
C SER A 177 -5.99 -7.67 12.87
N SER A 178 -5.37 -7.55 11.70
CA SER A 178 -4.32 -6.55 11.43
C SER A 178 -4.91 -5.15 11.41
N THR A 179 -6.06 -4.96 10.76
CA THR A 179 -6.76 -3.67 10.69
C THR A 179 -7.14 -3.16 12.08
N ALA A 180 -7.71 -4.01 12.94
CA ALA A 180 -8.10 -3.63 14.29
C ALA A 180 -6.90 -3.25 15.18
N THR A 181 -5.82 -4.03 15.09
CA THR A 181 -4.58 -3.77 15.83
C THR A 181 -3.92 -2.48 15.36
N LEU A 182 -3.77 -2.30 14.05
CA LEU A 182 -3.16 -1.10 13.47
C LEU A 182 -3.98 0.16 13.77
N LYS A 183 -5.32 0.09 13.65
CA LYS A 183 -6.22 1.18 14.06
C LYS A 183 -5.94 1.60 15.49
N GLY A 184 -5.86 0.65 16.43
CA GLY A 184 -5.60 0.94 17.85
C GLY A 184 -4.23 1.59 18.09
N VAL A 185 -3.18 1.14 17.39
CA VAL A 185 -1.84 1.73 17.49
C VAL A 185 -1.84 3.17 16.95
N VAL A 186 -2.42 3.40 15.77
CA VAL A 186 -2.53 4.74 15.17
C VAL A 186 -3.33 5.68 16.06
N GLU A 187 -4.48 5.22 16.58
CA GLU A 187 -5.35 6.01 17.45
C GLU A 187 -4.63 6.40 18.75
N ASN A 188 -3.95 5.46 19.41
CA ASN A 188 -3.19 5.74 20.62
C ASN A 188 -2.04 6.72 20.38
N LEU A 189 -1.30 6.55 19.28
CA LEU A 189 -0.24 7.46 18.91
C LEU A 189 -0.76 8.89 18.68
N LEU A 190 -1.77 9.02 17.83
CA LEU A 190 -2.33 10.33 17.49
C LEU A 190 -2.91 11.03 18.71
N LYS A 191 -3.68 10.34 19.56
CA LYS A 191 -4.24 10.89 20.81
C LYS A 191 -3.15 11.35 21.80
N SER A 192 -2.01 10.67 21.83
CA SER A 192 -0.91 11.06 22.72
C SER A 192 -0.21 12.37 22.30
N HIS A 193 -0.27 12.71 21.01
CA HIS A 193 0.36 13.92 20.46
C HIS A 193 -0.64 15.04 20.14
N ILE A 194 -1.89 14.68 19.90
CA ILE A 194 -2.98 15.59 19.50
C ILE A 194 -4.23 15.23 20.34
N PRO A 195 -4.43 15.90 21.47
CA PRO A 195 -5.56 15.59 22.40
C PRO A 195 -6.94 15.79 21.78
N GLU A 196 -7.05 16.57 20.70
CA GLU A 196 -8.28 16.85 19.97
C GLU A 196 -8.79 15.64 19.19
N ILE A 197 -7.94 14.64 18.96
CA ILE A 197 -8.33 13.42 18.24
C ILE A 197 -9.09 12.49 19.18
N ASN A 198 -10.32 12.14 18.78
CA ASN A 198 -11.19 11.25 19.53
C ASN A 198 -11.24 9.83 18.98
N GLU A 199 -11.15 9.68 17.66
CA GLU A 199 -11.28 8.38 17.00
C GLU A 199 -10.46 8.32 15.71
N VAL A 200 -9.96 7.12 15.37
CA VAL A 200 -9.40 6.81 14.05
C VAL A 200 -10.32 5.81 13.35
N VAL A 201 -10.67 6.11 12.11
CA VAL A 201 -11.39 5.21 11.20
C VAL A 201 -10.44 4.71 10.14
N ALA A 202 -10.28 3.39 10.02
CA ALA A 202 -9.45 2.77 9.00
C ALA A 202 -10.34 2.21 7.87
N LEU A 203 -10.09 2.66 6.66
CA LEU A 203 -10.71 2.17 5.43
C LEU A 203 -9.75 1.25 4.70
N ASN A 204 -10.28 0.24 4.02
CA ASN A 204 -9.50 -0.60 3.12
C ASN A 204 -9.47 0.06 1.73
N GLY A 205 -8.27 0.19 1.17
CA GLY A 205 -8.07 0.65 -0.19
C GLY A 205 -8.40 -0.40 -1.23
#